data_fe4a142741994ab87573d912a27c95dc
#
_entry.id   fe4a142741994ab87573d912a27c95dc
#
_cell.length_a   1.000
_cell.length_b   1.000
_cell.length_c   1.000
_cell.angle_alpha   90.00
_cell.angle_beta   90.00
_cell.angle_gamma   90.00
#
_symmetry.space_group_name_H-M   'P 1'
#
loop_
_entity.id
_entity.type
_entity.pdbx_description
1 polymer ?
#
loop_
_entity_poly.entity_id
_entity_poly.type
_entity_poly.pdbx_seq_one_letter_code
_entity_poly.pdbx_strand_id
1 'polypeptide(L)'
;MDWLTGAAQWIFKDFATTLRPGNPVPRVNQKGLVERDLTLKEGYFVFQSYWTEKPMIHIYGHSWPVRWGEKNEAKLVKVYSNCPTAELFVNGKSMGVKERNSQDFPAAGLRWLVQFNDGANHVSAVGSKDGVVVNDEVKFRYQTQKWEKPAKLILEEIGRSGETVTVQVRAQDLNGIPCLDARNVVRFGLTGDGRLVDNLGTSTTARKLELYNGRAVISLLRKGEIVASVSSDGLPTAFLRI
;
A
#
# COMPACT_ATOMS: atom_id res chain seq x y z
N MET A 1 5.82 -24.98 26.00
CA MET A 1 7.18 -25.14 25.43
C MET A 1 8.16 -24.62 26.47
N ASP A 2 8.60 -25.48 27.31
CA ASP A 2 9.39 -25.13 28.52
C ASP A 2 10.82 -24.68 28.22
N TRP A 3 11.24 -24.82 26.96
CA TRP A 3 12.55 -24.41 26.44
C TRP A 3 12.55 -23.02 25.77
N LEU A 4 11.38 -22.40 25.52
CA LEU A 4 11.26 -21.10 24.88
C LEU A 4 11.07 -20.02 25.95
N THR A 5 12.09 -19.21 26.18
CA THR A 5 12.06 -18.11 27.14
C THR A 5 11.44 -16.83 26.61
N GLY A 6 11.22 -16.73 25.28
CA GLY A 6 10.58 -15.59 24.66
C GLY A 6 10.94 -15.44 23.19
N ALA A 7 10.28 -14.51 22.53
CA ALA A 7 10.55 -14.11 21.14
C ALA A 7 10.33 -12.60 21.00
N ALA A 8 11.08 -11.97 20.11
CA ALA A 8 10.93 -10.55 19.80
C ALA A 8 10.88 -10.36 18.29
N GLN A 9 9.98 -9.47 17.84
CA GLN A 9 9.91 -9.09 16.43
C GLN A 9 11.12 -8.23 16.07
N TRP A 10 11.89 -8.66 15.08
CA TRP A 10 12.90 -7.85 14.43
C TRP A 10 12.34 -7.31 13.12
N ILE A 11 11.97 -6.07 13.03
CA ILE A 11 12.15 -4.96 13.96
C ILE A 11 10.93 -4.06 13.90
N PHE A 12 10.76 -3.15 14.86
CA PHE A 12 9.63 -2.23 14.89
C PHE A 12 9.68 -1.22 13.72
N LYS A 13 10.82 -0.57 13.49
CA LYS A 13 10.98 0.53 12.55
C LYS A 13 12.06 0.24 11.51
N ASP A 14 11.81 0.57 10.23
CA ASP A 14 12.83 0.52 9.18
C ASP A 14 14.05 1.38 9.54
N PHE A 15 15.23 0.97 9.14
CA PHE A 15 16.47 1.69 9.44
C PHE A 15 17.43 1.73 8.24
N ALA A 16 18.27 2.78 8.21
CA ALA A 16 19.29 2.92 7.20
C ALA A 16 20.38 1.83 7.35
N THR A 17 20.89 1.36 6.23
CA THR A 17 21.98 0.37 6.18
C THR A 17 22.83 0.55 4.92
N THR A 18 24.12 0.36 5.03
CA THR A 18 25.02 0.35 3.88
C THR A 18 24.94 -0.94 3.08
N LEU A 19 24.41 -2.01 3.67
CA LEU A 19 24.47 -3.38 3.14
C LEU A 19 23.38 -3.72 2.10
N ARG A 20 22.45 -2.82 1.80
CA ARG A 20 21.29 -3.11 0.94
C ARG A 20 21.05 -2.04 -0.13
N PRO A 21 22.02 -1.86 -1.07
CA PRO A 21 21.89 -0.83 -2.12
C PRO A 21 20.78 -1.14 -3.13
N GLY A 22 20.42 -2.41 -3.31
CA GLY A 22 19.42 -2.90 -4.28
C GLY A 22 18.01 -3.15 -3.69
N ASN A 23 17.74 -2.74 -2.45
CA ASN A 23 16.38 -2.85 -1.92
C ASN A 23 15.41 -1.92 -2.66
N PRO A 24 14.08 -2.21 -2.62
CA PRO A 24 13.05 -1.34 -3.21
C PRO A 24 13.19 0.13 -2.82
N VAL A 25 13.50 0.43 -1.55
CA VAL A 25 14.06 1.72 -1.12
C VAL A 25 15.55 1.50 -0.85
N PRO A 26 16.44 2.05 -1.69
CA PRO A 26 17.88 1.77 -1.58
C PRO A 26 18.46 2.14 -0.22
N ARG A 27 19.34 1.28 0.29
CA ARG A 27 20.05 1.46 1.58
C ARG A 27 19.14 1.56 2.81
N VAL A 28 17.94 0.98 2.72
CA VAL A 28 17.02 0.85 3.85
C VAL A 28 16.76 -0.63 4.13
N ASN A 29 16.87 -1.05 5.37
CA ASN A 29 16.36 -2.33 5.82
C ASN A 29 14.87 -2.19 6.09
N GLN A 30 14.05 -2.84 5.25
CA GLN A 30 12.58 -2.70 5.23
C GLN A 30 11.85 -3.80 6.01
N LYS A 31 12.50 -4.40 7.01
CA LYS A 31 11.91 -5.44 7.88
C LYS A 31 11.05 -4.86 9.01
N GLY A 32 10.97 -3.53 9.14
CA GLY A 32 10.14 -2.86 10.14
C GLY A 32 8.66 -3.12 9.98
N LEU A 33 7.92 -3.05 11.06
CA LEU A 33 6.45 -2.99 11.07
C LEU A 33 5.95 -1.62 10.60
N VAL A 34 6.81 -0.60 10.73
CA VAL A 34 6.56 0.76 10.25
C VAL A 34 7.75 1.25 9.42
N GLU A 35 7.52 2.24 8.55
CA GLU A 35 8.57 2.93 7.83
C GLU A 35 9.37 3.87 8.76
N ARG A 36 10.37 4.55 8.21
CA ARG A 36 11.23 5.45 9.00
C ARG A 36 10.52 6.69 9.54
N ASP A 37 9.42 7.09 8.91
CA ASP A 37 8.54 8.19 9.35
C ASP A 37 7.34 7.73 10.17
N LEU A 38 7.33 6.45 10.59
CA LEU A 38 6.27 5.77 11.34
C LEU A 38 5.01 5.46 10.51
N THR A 39 5.05 5.58 9.19
CA THR A 39 3.97 5.06 8.33
C THR A 39 3.78 3.57 8.59
N LEU A 40 2.55 3.19 8.93
CA LEU A 40 2.21 1.81 9.31
C LEU A 40 2.23 0.90 8.07
N LYS A 41 2.79 -0.29 8.23
CA LYS A 41 2.75 -1.34 7.21
C LYS A 41 1.74 -2.43 7.60
N GLU A 42 1.35 -3.26 6.66
CA GLU A 42 0.39 -4.35 6.89
C GLU A 42 0.78 -5.27 8.07
N GLY A 43 2.07 -5.54 8.25
CA GLY A 43 2.58 -6.31 9.38
C GLY A 43 2.27 -5.70 10.74
N TYR A 44 2.18 -4.37 10.85
CA TYR A 44 1.81 -3.69 12.09
C TYR A 44 0.41 -4.12 12.57
N PHE A 45 -0.56 -4.16 11.67
CA PHE A 45 -1.95 -4.51 12.02
C PHE A 45 -2.10 -5.97 12.42
N VAL A 46 -1.23 -6.87 11.90
CA VAL A 46 -1.14 -8.26 12.39
C VAL A 46 -0.82 -8.26 13.88
N PHE A 47 0.28 -7.61 14.28
CA PHE A 47 0.69 -7.57 15.68
C PHE A 47 -0.33 -6.82 16.54
N GLN A 48 -0.88 -5.71 16.03
CA GLN A 48 -1.91 -4.97 16.74
C GLN A 48 -3.13 -5.85 17.05
N SER A 49 -3.55 -6.72 16.13
CA SER A 49 -4.71 -7.60 16.34
C SER A 49 -4.50 -8.64 17.45
N TYR A 50 -3.26 -8.88 17.89
CA TYR A 50 -2.92 -9.78 19.00
C TYR A 50 -2.53 -9.05 20.29
N TRP A 51 -1.91 -7.87 20.18
CA TRP A 51 -1.24 -7.23 21.32
C TRP A 51 -2.02 -6.07 21.91
N THR A 52 -3.05 -5.55 21.23
CA THR A 52 -3.86 -4.46 21.78
C THR A 52 -5.14 -4.97 22.44
N GLU A 53 -5.51 -4.36 23.57
CA GLU A 53 -6.82 -4.53 24.18
C GLU A 53 -7.87 -3.63 23.54
N LYS A 54 -7.47 -2.48 22.98
CA LYS A 54 -8.37 -1.55 22.29
C LYS A 54 -8.98 -2.23 21.07
N PRO A 55 -10.31 -2.13 20.90
CA PRO A 55 -10.97 -2.69 19.71
C PRO A 55 -10.32 -2.17 18.42
N MET A 56 -10.04 -3.09 17.50
CA MET A 56 -9.47 -2.74 16.20
C MET A 56 -9.96 -3.68 15.11
N ILE A 57 -10.02 -3.15 13.89
CA ILE A 57 -10.29 -3.89 12.66
C ILE A 57 -9.52 -3.23 11.52
N HIS A 58 -8.94 -4.02 10.62
CA HIS A 58 -8.18 -3.53 9.46
C HIS A 58 -8.29 -4.50 8.29
N ILE A 59 -8.74 -4.00 7.15
CA ILE A 59 -8.80 -4.77 5.89
C ILE A 59 -7.42 -4.76 5.24
N TYR A 60 -6.87 -5.93 4.93
CA TYR A 60 -5.58 -6.04 4.25
C TYR A 60 -5.61 -5.41 2.86
N GLY A 61 -4.59 -4.59 2.57
CA GLY A 61 -4.34 -4.10 1.21
C GLY A 61 -4.80 -2.67 0.92
N HIS A 62 -4.82 -1.79 1.91
CA HIS A 62 -5.08 -0.35 1.73
C HIS A 62 -4.11 0.30 0.73
N SER A 63 -2.88 -0.22 0.61
CA SER A 63 -1.87 0.30 -0.31
C SER A 63 -2.08 -0.09 -1.79
N TRP A 64 -3.13 -0.86 -2.12
CA TRP A 64 -3.40 -1.33 -3.49
C TRP A 64 -4.66 -0.69 -4.08
N PRO A 65 -4.55 0.52 -4.66
CA PRO A 65 -5.70 1.23 -5.24
C PRO A 65 -6.21 0.61 -6.54
N VAL A 66 -5.39 -0.22 -7.19
CA VAL A 66 -5.79 -1.02 -8.35
C VAL A 66 -5.43 -2.48 -8.06
N ARG A 67 -6.41 -3.36 -8.29
CA ARG A 67 -6.25 -4.81 -8.15
C ARG A 67 -6.61 -5.49 -9.45
N TRP A 68 -6.02 -6.64 -9.70
CA TRP A 68 -6.27 -7.41 -10.91
C TRP A 68 -6.76 -8.82 -10.60
N GLY A 69 -7.56 -9.34 -11.49
CA GLY A 69 -7.94 -10.74 -11.57
C GLY A 69 -8.88 -10.99 -12.72
N GLU A 70 -9.14 -12.25 -13.00
CA GLU A 70 -10.08 -12.64 -14.03
C GLU A 70 -11.52 -12.26 -13.64
N LYS A 71 -12.38 -12.15 -14.65
CA LYS A 71 -13.81 -11.91 -14.42
C LYS A 71 -14.40 -13.06 -13.61
N ASN A 72 -15.14 -12.72 -12.56
CA ASN A 72 -15.78 -13.67 -11.63
C ASN A 72 -14.80 -14.53 -10.82
N GLU A 73 -13.50 -14.25 -10.85
CA GLU A 73 -12.54 -14.94 -10.00
C GLU A 73 -12.83 -14.69 -8.53
N ALA A 74 -12.81 -15.75 -7.72
CA ALA A 74 -12.94 -15.64 -6.27
C ALA A 74 -11.63 -15.10 -5.67
N LYS A 75 -11.71 -13.94 -5.02
CA LYS A 75 -10.58 -13.28 -4.35
C LYS A 75 -10.68 -13.39 -2.85
N LEU A 76 -9.53 -13.64 -2.22
CA LEU A 76 -9.45 -13.70 -0.77
C LEU A 76 -9.33 -12.29 -0.19
N VAL A 77 -10.31 -11.89 0.62
CA VAL A 77 -10.24 -10.71 1.50
C VAL A 77 -9.85 -11.16 2.90
N LYS A 78 -8.81 -10.54 3.44
CA LYS A 78 -8.35 -10.75 4.82
C LYS A 78 -8.64 -9.52 5.67
N VAL A 79 -9.09 -9.77 6.90
CA VAL A 79 -9.32 -8.73 7.90
C VAL A 79 -8.57 -9.10 9.18
N TYR A 80 -7.76 -8.18 9.69
CA TYR A 80 -7.13 -8.30 10.99
C TYR A 80 -8.02 -7.64 12.04
N SER A 81 -8.33 -8.33 13.11
CA SER A 81 -9.17 -7.79 14.17
C SER A 81 -8.90 -8.50 15.50
N ASN A 82 -9.11 -7.79 16.60
CA ASN A 82 -9.21 -8.37 17.94
C ASN A 82 -10.64 -8.46 18.45
N CYS A 83 -11.64 -8.11 17.62
CA CYS A 83 -13.05 -8.32 17.91
C CYS A 83 -13.40 -9.81 17.85
N PRO A 84 -14.29 -10.33 18.71
CA PRO A 84 -14.75 -11.73 18.67
C PRO A 84 -15.32 -12.12 17.33
N THR A 85 -16.03 -11.21 16.68
CA THR A 85 -16.63 -11.41 15.35
C THR A 85 -16.39 -10.19 14.48
N ALA A 86 -16.41 -10.41 13.15
CA ALA A 86 -16.46 -9.34 12.17
C ALA A 86 -17.37 -9.72 11.00
N GLU A 87 -18.06 -8.74 10.45
CA GLU A 87 -18.86 -8.85 9.23
C GLU A 87 -18.18 -8.09 8.10
N LEU A 88 -18.11 -8.71 6.91
CA LEU A 88 -17.56 -8.10 5.72
C LEU A 88 -18.67 -7.72 4.76
N PHE A 89 -18.55 -6.54 4.15
CA PHE A 89 -19.42 -6.06 3.09
C PHE A 89 -18.62 -5.79 1.82
N VAL A 90 -19.18 -6.16 0.68
CA VAL A 90 -18.64 -5.84 -0.65
C VAL A 90 -19.72 -5.11 -1.44
N ASN A 91 -19.46 -3.86 -1.81
CA ASN A 91 -20.40 -3.01 -2.53
C ASN A 91 -21.77 -2.93 -1.82
N GLY A 92 -21.76 -2.85 -0.49
CA GLY A 92 -22.95 -2.78 0.36
C GLY A 92 -23.63 -4.12 0.64
N LYS A 93 -23.19 -5.22 0.02
CA LYS A 93 -23.75 -6.56 0.26
C LYS A 93 -22.94 -7.28 1.33
N SER A 94 -23.62 -7.83 2.35
CA SER A 94 -22.97 -8.67 3.37
C SER A 94 -22.41 -9.95 2.76
N MET A 95 -21.17 -10.27 3.14
CA MET A 95 -20.48 -11.53 2.84
C MET A 95 -20.50 -12.47 4.05
N GLY A 96 -21.29 -12.13 5.08
CA GLY A 96 -21.47 -12.89 6.30
C GLY A 96 -20.47 -12.55 7.40
N VAL A 97 -20.78 -13.04 8.58
CA VAL A 97 -20.00 -12.87 9.81
C VAL A 97 -19.00 -14.02 9.94
N LYS A 98 -17.81 -13.69 10.45
CA LYS A 98 -16.81 -14.70 10.85
C LYS A 98 -16.37 -14.46 12.30
N GLU A 99 -16.14 -15.56 13.01
CA GLU A 99 -15.61 -15.57 14.35
C GLU A 99 -14.07 -15.53 14.31
N ARG A 100 -13.49 -14.77 15.25
CA ARG A 100 -12.05 -14.72 15.42
C ARG A 100 -11.54 -15.98 16.11
N ASN A 101 -10.56 -16.62 15.50
CA ASN A 101 -9.78 -17.66 16.13
C ASN A 101 -8.31 -17.22 16.25
N SER A 102 -7.85 -16.89 17.47
CA SER A 102 -6.47 -16.42 17.69
C SER A 102 -5.40 -17.47 17.39
N GLN A 103 -5.76 -18.73 17.25
CA GLN A 103 -4.86 -19.84 16.91
C GLN A 103 -4.75 -20.05 15.39
N ASP A 104 -5.62 -19.41 14.60
CA ASP A 104 -5.56 -19.43 13.15
C ASP A 104 -4.43 -18.53 12.64
N PHE A 105 -3.51 -19.10 11.87
CA PHE A 105 -2.45 -18.34 11.24
C PHE A 105 -2.72 -18.15 9.73
N PRO A 106 -2.41 -16.99 9.17
CA PRO A 106 -1.87 -15.78 9.78
C PRO A 106 -3.01 -14.89 10.34
N ALA A 107 -2.86 -14.56 11.62
CA ALA A 107 -3.63 -13.54 12.30
C ALA A 107 -5.14 -13.62 12.11
N ALA A 108 -5.76 -14.48 12.92
CA ALA A 108 -7.15 -14.39 13.27
C ALA A 108 -8.18 -14.92 12.26
N GLY A 109 -7.81 -15.71 11.26
CA GLY A 109 -8.78 -16.50 10.48
C GLY A 109 -9.89 -15.73 9.77
N LEU A 110 -9.94 -14.42 9.84
CA LEU A 110 -11.00 -13.61 9.24
C LEU A 110 -10.75 -13.44 7.74
N ARG A 111 -11.23 -14.42 6.97
CA ARG A 111 -11.02 -14.49 5.53
C ARG A 111 -12.33 -14.82 4.82
N TRP A 112 -12.62 -14.06 3.75
CA TRP A 112 -13.76 -14.26 2.89
C TRP A 112 -13.32 -14.48 1.45
N LEU A 113 -13.94 -15.40 0.75
CA LEU A 113 -13.84 -15.50 -0.70
C LEU A 113 -14.99 -14.70 -1.31
N VAL A 114 -14.66 -13.70 -2.11
CA VAL A 114 -15.60 -12.77 -2.70
C VAL A 114 -15.30 -12.54 -4.18
N GLN A 115 -16.28 -12.05 -4.93
CA GLN A 115 -16.10 -11.60 -6.31
C GLN A 115 -16.21 -10.09 -6.37
N PHE A 116 -15.35 -9.45 -7.17
CA PHE A 116 -15.39 -8.02 -7.40
C PHE A 116 -15.97 -7.70 -8.76
N ASN A 117 -16.64 -6.55 -8.85
CA ASN A 117 -17.06 -6.00 -10.13
C ASN A 117 -15.85 -5.42 -10.87
N ASP A 118 -15.83 -5.51 -12.20
CA ASP A 118 -14.87 -4.74 -12.99
C ASP A 118 -15.12 -3.23 -12.75
N GLY A 119 -14.04 -2.47 -12.51
CA GLY A 119 -14.13 -1.06 -12.14
C GLY A 119 -14.11 -0.82 -10.63
N ALA A 120 -14.91 0.13 -10.15
CA ALA A 120 -14.89 0.57 -8.76
C ALA A 120 -15.51 -0.47 -7.82
N ASN A 121 -14.83 -0.70 -6.69
CA ASN A 121 -15.32 -1.54 -5.60
C ASN A 121 -15.09 -0.86 -4.27
N HIS A 122 -16.01 -1.13 -3.34
CA HIS A 122 -15.95 -0.72 -1.95
C HIS A 122 -16.08 -1.94 -1.05
N VAL A 123 -15.09 -2.15 -0.22
CA VAL A 123 -15.10 -3.21 0.80
C VAL A 123 -15.08 -2.55 2.16
N SER A 124 -15.97 -2.96 3.05
CA SER A 124 -15.98 -2.50 4.44
C SER A 124 -16.10 -3.69 5.38
N ALA A 125 -15.55 -3.54 6.58
CA ALA A 125 -15.63 -4.52 7.63
C ALA A 125 -16.05 -3.84 8.94
N VAL A 126 -16.92 -4.50 9.70
CA VAL A 126 -17.44 -4.01 10.98
C VAL A 126 -17.22 -5.09 12.02
N GLY A 127 -16.74 -4.71 13.19
CA GLY A 127 -16.59 -5.58 14.35
C GLY A 127 -16.97 -4.86 15.63
N SER A 128 -17.21 -5.61 16.70
CA SER A 128 -17.50 -5.04 18.02
C SER A 128 -16.75 -5.81 19.09
N LYS A 129 -16.23 -5.08 20.09
CA LYS A 129 -15.59 -5.63 21.28
C LYS A 129 -15.94 -4.74 22.47
N ASP A 130 -16.40 -5.36 23.56
CA ASP A 130 -16.72 -4.68 24.83
C ASP A 130 -17.70 -3.50 24.63
N GLY A 131 -18.69 -3.66 23.73
CA GLY A 131 -19.69 -2.64 23.41
C GLY A 131 -19.19 -1.54 22.47
N VAL A 132 -17.93 -1.53 22.07
CA VAL A 132 -17.36 -0.55 21.13
C VAL A 132 -17.36 -1.14 19.73
N VAL A 133 -18.03 -0.43 18.81
CA VAL A 133 -18.07 -0.77 17.38
C VAL A 133 -16.88 -0.12 16.68
N VAL A 134 -16.17 -0.89 15.87
CA VAL A 134 -15.08 -0.43 15.01
C VAL A 134 -15.33 -0.85 13.58
N ASN A 135 -14.91 -0.02 12.65
CA ASN A 135 -15.05 -0.29 11.21
C ASN A 135 -13.78 0.10 10.46
N ASP A 136 -13.60 -0.50 9.31
CA ASP A 136 -12.59 -0.13 8.31
C ASP A 136 -13.16 -0.25 6.91
N GLU A 137 -12.65 0.54 5.97
CA GLU A 137 -13.09 0.49 4.58
C GLU A 137 -11.93 0.69 3.60
N VAL A 138 -12.03 0.05 2.46
CA VAL A 138 -11.09 0.23 1.35
C VAL A 138 -11.84 0.37 0.02
N LYS A 139 -11.47 1.39 -0.75
CA LYS A 139 -11.99 1.65 -2.10
C LYS A 139 -10.87 1.42 -3.10
N PHE A 140 -11.14 0.66 -4.14
CA PHE A 140 -10.16 0.35 -5.18
C PHE A 140 -10.84 0.09 -6.52
N ARG A 141 -10.04 0.13 -7.58
CA ARG A 141 -10.45 -0.31 -8.91
C ARG A 141 -10.01 -1.76 -9.13
N TYR A 142 -10.95 -2.62 -9.50
CA TYR A 142 -10.65 -3.96 -9.99
C TYR A 142 -10.59 -3.94 -11.50
N GLN A 143 -9.47 -4.39 -12.09
CA GLN A 143 -9.32 -4.48 -13.55
C GLN A 143 -9.24 -5.95 -13.95
N THR A 144 -10.00 -6.31 -14.97
CA THR A 144 -10.02 -7.68 -15.51
C THR A 144 -9.08 -7.81 -16.71
N GLN A 145 -8.77 -6.70 -17.38
CA GLN A 145 -7.83 -6.69 -18.49
C GLN A 145 -6.38 -6.83 -17.95
N LYS A 146 -5.67 -7.83 -18.47
CA LYS A 146 -4.25 -8.02 -18.18
C LYS A 146 -3.41 -7.09 -19.06
N TRP A 147 -2.30 -6.62 -18.48
CA TRP A 147 -1.32 -5.78 -19.17
C TRP A 147 -0.25 -6.60 -19.87
N GLU A 148 0.46 -5.95 -20.77
CA GLU A 148 1.69 -6.41 -21.39
C GLU A 148 2.92 -5.83 -20.67
N LYS A 149 4.07 -5.72 -21.36
CA LYS A 149 5.27 -5.11 -20.79
C LYS A 149 5.09 -3.61 -20.57
N PRO A 150 5.65 -3.04 -19.48
CA PRO A 150 5.68 -1.59 -19.30
C PRO A 150 6.32 -0.90 -20.53
N ALA A 151 5.62 0.11 -21.07
CA ALA A 151 6.06 0.86 -22.24
C ALA A 151 6.20 2.37 -21.96
N LYS A 152 5.51 2.88 -20.96
CA LYS A 152 5.54 4.30 -20.57
C LYS A 152 5.31 4.50 -19.09
N LEU A 153 5.81 5.64 -18.61
CA LEU A 153 5.51 6.17 -17.28
C LEU A 153 4.48 7.30 -17.43
N ILE A 154 3.51 7.34 -16.52
CA ILE A 154 2.55 8.44 -16.39
C ILE A 154 2.80 9.09 -15.05
N LEU A 155 3.08 10.41 -15.06
CA LEU A 155 3.27 11.21 -13.84
C LEU A 155 2.07 12.13 -13.67
N GLU A 156 1.44 12.11 -12.52
CA GLU A 156 0.22 12.87 -12.22
C GLU A 156 0.22 13.42 -10.80
N GLU A 157 -0.42 14.57 -10.58
CA GLU A 157 -0.73 15.08 -9.25
C GLU A 157 -1.93 14.33 -8.70
N ILE A 158 -1.79 13.82 -7.47
CA ILE A 158 -2.86 13.07 -6.78
C ILE A 158 -3.34 13.76 -5.50
N GLY A 159 -2.69 14.83 -5.08
CA GLY A 159 -3.09 15.60 -3.90
C GLY A 159 -2.24 16.83 -3.68
N ARG A 160 -2.83 17.79 -2.94
CA ARG A 160 -2.16 19.05 -2.59
C ARG A 160 -2.61 19.50 -1.20
N SER A 161 -1.64 19.97 -0.40
CA SER A 161 -1.90 20.57 0.90
C SER A 161 -0.90 21.71 1.12
N GLY A 162 -1.38 22.96 1.06
CA GLY A 162 -0.52 24.14 1.08
C GLY A 162 0.52 24.10 -0.05
N GLU A 163 1.80 24.24 0.30
CA GLU A 163 2.92 24.15 -0.66
C GLU A 163 3.29 22.70 -1.00
N THR A 164 2.79 21.71 -0.27
CA THR A 164 3.09 20.30 -0.53
C THR A 164 2.19 19.75 -1.62
N VAL A 165 2.81 19.22 -2.67
CA VAL A 165 2.14 18.53 -3.78
C VAL A 165 2.55 17.06 -3.73
N THR A 166 1.58 16.18 -3.83
CA THR A 166 1.81 14.73 -3.92
C THR A 166 1.62 14.29 -5.36
N VAL A 167 2.66 13.70 -5.95
CA VAL A 167 2.62 13.16 -7.31
C VAL A 167 2.78 11.65 -7.31
N GLN A 168 2.12 11.00 -8.25
CA GLN A 168 2.21 9.57 -8.47
C GLN A 168 2.75 9.29 -9.86
N VAL A 169 3.70 8.35 -9.96
CA VAL A 169 4.05 7.71 -11.23
C VAL A 169 3.36 6.35 -11.32
N ARG A 170 2.87 6.02 -12.52
CA ARG A 170 2.36 4.68 -12.87
C ARG A 170 3.04 4.17 -14.12
N ALA A 171 3.38 2.87 -14.13
CA ALA A 171 3.79 2.18 -15.34
C ALA A 171 2.56 1.68 -16.12
N GLN A 172 2.55 1.90 -17.41
CA GLN A 172 1.52 1.42 -18.33
C GLN A 172 2.15 0.72 -19.54
N ASP A 173 1.42 -0.21 -20.11
CA ASP A 173 1.77 -0.81 -21.40
C ASP A 173 1.43 0.12 -22.59
N LEU A 174 1.62 -0.35 -23.82
CA LEU A 174 1.31 0.41 -25.03
C LEU A 174 -0.18 0.72 -25.15
N ASN A 175 -1.05 -0.14 -24.63
CA ASN A 175 -2.50 0.01 -24.65
C ASN A 175 -3.03 0.91 -23.52
N GLY A 176 -2.15 1.41 -22.65
CA GLY A 176 -2.51 2.25 -21.52
C GLY A 176 -3.01 1.49 -20.31
N ILE A 177 -2.85 0.15 -20.28
CA ILE A 177 -3.24 -0.68 -19.15
C ILE A 177 -2.18 -0.59 -18.04
N PRO A 178 -2.56 -0.30 -16.79
CA PRO A 178 -1.62 -0.27 -15.68
C PRO A 178 -0.92 -1.62 -15.47
N CYS A 179 0.41 -1.62 -15.44
CA CYS A 179 1.24 -2.81 -15.23
C CYS A 179 1.47 -3.01 -13.73
N LEU A 180 0.57 -3.72 -13.07
CA LEU A 180 0.56 -3.81 -11.60
C LEU A 180 1.73 -4.62 -11.01
N ASP A 181 2.38 -5.44 -11.82
CA ASP A 181 3.58 -6.20 -11.45
C ASP A 181 4.89 -5.49 -11.82
N ALA A 182 4.81 -4.31 -12.43
CA ALA A 182 6.01 -3.54 -12.79
C ALA A 182 6.83 -3.20 -11.54
N ARG A 183 8.10 -3.56 -11.59
CA ARG A 183 9.12 -3.35 -10.53
C ARG A 183 10.27 -2.48 -11.02
N ASN A 184 10.04 -1.68 -12.03
CA ASN A 184 11.01 -0.74 -12.56
C ASN A 184 11.51 0.17 -11.44
N VAL A 185 12.82 0.39 -11.39
CA VAL A 185 13.40 1.39 -10.49
C VAL A 185 13.22 2.76 -11.13
N VAL A 186 12.51 3.65 -10.45
CA VAL A 186 12.25 5.02 -10.90
C VAL A 186 13.10 6.03 -10.14
N ARG A 187 13.44 7.13 -10.80
CA ARG A 187 14.14 8.29 -10.22
C ARG A 187 13.33 9.54 -10.49
N PHE A 188 12.96 10.23 -9.41
CA PHE A 188 12.29 11.53 -9.47
C PHE A 188 13.29 12.67 -9.58
N GLY A 189 12.92 13.69 -10.35
CA GLY A 189 13.61 14.95 -10.51
C GLY A 189 12.64 16.13 -10.46
N LEU A 190 13.17 17.33 -10.26
CA LEU A 190 12.38 18.56 -10.23
C LEU A 190 13.25 19.73 -10.69
N THR A 191 12.65 20.66 -11.43
CA THR A 191 13.22 21.97 -11.78
C THR A 191 12.15 23.06 -11.60
N GLY A 192 12.57 24.32 -11.43
CA GLY A 192 11.69 25.46 -11.17
C GLY A 192 11.70 25.87 -9.69
N ASP A 193 10.67 26.63 -9.27
CA ASP A 193 10.57 27.20 -7.93
C ASP A 193 9.93 26.21 -6.94
N GLY A 194 10.73 25.23 -6.54
CA GLY A 194 10.35 24.19 -5.60
C GLY A 194 11.49 23.22 -5.31
N ARG A 195 11.22 22.19 -4.53
CA ARG A 195 12.19 21.14 -4.22
C ARG A 195 11.52 19.80 -3.93
N LEU A 196 12.24 18.71 -4.14
CA LEU A 196 11.89 17.42 -3.59
C LEU A 196 11.96 17.49 -2.06
N VAL A 197 11.04 16.83 -1.35
CA VAL A 197 11.13 16.72 0.11
C VAL A 197 12.41 15.99 0.52
N ASP A 198 12.78 16.11 1.78
CA ASP A 198 13.98 15.46 2.30
C ASP A 198 13.85 13.93 2.18
N ASN A 199 14.90 13.29 1.66
CA ASN A 199 14.91 11.84 1.49
C ASN A 199 15.11 11.17 2.86
N LEU A 200 14.01 10.79 3.48
CA LEU A 200 14.01 10.05 4.74
C LEU A 200 14.22 8.53 4.54
N GLY A 201 14.30 8.06 3.29
CA GLY A 201 14.39 6.62 2.98
C GLY A 201 13.06 5.89 3.22
N THR A 202 11.95 6.56 2.98
CA THR A 202 10.59 6.00 3.01
C THR A 202 10.05 5.83 1.60
N SER A 203 8.96 5.10 1.44
CA SER A 203 8.31 4.87 0.14
C SER A 203 7.81 6.15 -0.53
N THR A 204 7.53 7.21 0.25
CA THR A 204 6.97 8.49 -0.22
C THR A 204 7.97 9.65 -0.27
N THR A 205 9.19 9.46 0.21
CA THR A 205 10.25 10.49 0.20
C THR A 205 11.49 10.08 -0.58
N ALA A 206 11.66 8.80 -0.90
CA ALA A 206 12.82 8.31 -1.63
C ALA A 206 12.80 8.82 -3.07
N ARG A 207 13.92 9.47 -3.48
CA ARG A 207 14.07 10.00 -4.84
C ARG A 207 14.34 8.92 -5.88
N LYS A 208 14.78 7.76 -5.43
CA LYS A 208 15.00 6.55 -6.25
C LYS A 208 14.40 5.37 -5.50
N LEU A 209 13.45 4.67 -6.12
CA LEU A 209 12.80 3.52 -5.53
C LEU A 209 12.24 2.58 -6.61
N GLU A 210 11.99 1.33 -6.23
CA GLU A 210 11.29 0.36 -7.07
C GLU A 210 9.78 0.62 -7.02
N LEU A 211 9.11 0.46 -8.16
CA LEU A 211 7.63 0.53 -8.21
C LEU A 211 7.01 -0.60 -7.37
N TYR A 212 5.94 -0.28 -6.71
CA TYR A 212 5.09 -1.21 -5.95
C TYR A 212 3.65 -1.11 -6.42
N ASN A 213 3.02 -2.22 -6.77
CA ASN A 213 1.72 -2.23 -7.48
C ASN A 213 1.77 -1.35 -8.76
N GLY A 214 2.90 -1.43 -9.50
CA GLY A 214 3.12 -0.67 -10.73
C GLY A 214 3.20 0.84 -10.56
N ARG A 215 3.37 1.37 -9.35
CA ARG A 215 3.37 2.80 -9.05
C ARG A 215 4.37 3.19 -7.97
N ALA A 216 4.65 4.46 -7.90
CA ALA A 216 5.33 5.09 -6.75
C ALA A 216 4.76 6.49 -6.52
N VAL A 217 4.85 6.96 -5.30
CA VAL A 217 4.34 8.27 -4.87
C VAL A 217 5.47 9.05 -4.22
N ILE A 218 5.57 10.35 -4.50
CA ILE A 218 6.51 11.24 -3.81
C ILE A 218 5.84 12.58 -3.49
N SER A 219 6.25 13.20 -2.40
CA SER A 219 5.86 14.56 -2.06
C SER A 219 6.89 15.57 -2.58
N LEU A 220 6.42 16.70 -3.06
CA LEU A 220 7.19 17.84 -3.55
C LEU A 220 6.81 19.08 -2.76
N LEU A 221 7.73 20.02 -2.60
CA LEU A 221 7.44 21.35 -2.09
C LEU A 221 7.48 22.33 -3.27
N ARG A 222 6.37 23.05 -3.46
CA ARG A 222 6.16 24.01 -4.55
C ARG A 222 5.99 25.41 -3.96
N LYS A 223 6.73 26.38 -4.49
CA LYS A 223 6.57 27.80 -4.20
C LYS A 223 6.05 28.59 -5.40
N GLY A 224 6.50 28.24 -6.58
CA GLY A 224 6.11 28.81 -7.86
C GLY A 224 5.87 27.73 -8.90
N GLU A 225 6.13 28.00 -10.17
CA GLU A 225 6.04 27.00 -11.24
C GLU A 225 7.17 25.99 -11.13
N ILE A 226 6.83 24.72 -11.21
CA ILE A 226 7.77 23.59 -11.22
C ILE A 226 7.47 22.63 -12.36
N VAL A 227 8.50 21.92 -12.79
CA VAL A 227 8.36 20.73 -13.64
C VAL A 227 8.95 19.54 -12.88
N ALA A 228 8.09 18.61 -12.49
CA ALA A 228 8.48 17.32 -11.95
C ALA A 228 8.80 16.37 -13.11
N SER A 229 9.76 15.48 -12.91
CA SER A 229 10.11 14.43 -13.86
C SER A 229 10.28 13.09 -13.16
N VAL A 230 10.09 12.02 -13.92
CA VAL A 230 10.38 10.66 -13.47
C VAL A 230 10.98 9.88 -14.62
N SER A 231 12.09 9.21 -14.35
CA SER A 231 12.81 8.39 -15.33
C SER A 231 12.99 6.96 -14.80
N SER A 232 13.11 6.02 -15.73
CA SER A 232 13.46 4.63 -15.48
C SER A 232 14.22 4.09 -16.69
N ASP A 233 15.12 3.15 -16.46
CA ASP A 233 15.87 2.53 -17.55
C ASP A 233 14.92 1.81 -18.51
N GLY A 234 15.11 2.04 -19.81
CA GLY A 234 14.33 1.41 -20.88
C GLY A 234 12.93 2.00 -21.10
N LEU A 235 12.53 3.07 -20.38
CA LEU A 235 11.26 3.76 -20.55
C LEU A 235 11.47 5.26 -20.81
N PRO A 236 10.58 5.89 -21.63
CA PRO A 236 10.61 7.34 -21.82
C PRO A 236 10.41 8.07 -20.48
N THR A 237 11.15 9.16 -20.28
CA THR A 237 10.98 10.04 -19.12
C THR A 237 9.61 10.73 -19.18
N ALA A 238 8.87 10.69 -18.09
CA ALA A 238 7.62 11.44 -17.96
C ALA A 238 7.85 12.76 -17.24
N PHE A 239 7.07 13.78 -17.63
CA PHE A 239 7.11 15.13 -17.06
C PHE A 239 5.72 15.57 -16.65
N LEU A 240 5.66 16.42 -15.60
CA LEU A 240 4.44 17.04 -15.12
C LEU A 240 4.75 18.49 -14.75
N ARG A 241 4.05 19.44 -15.39
CA ARG A 241 4.08 20.85 -15.02
C ARG A 241 3.03 21.10 -13.92
N ILE A 242 3.46 21.79 -12.87
CA ILE A 242 2.64 22.06 -11.68
C ILE A 242 2.72 23.54 -11.33
#